data_67c69553e88de9ff13115122947e8bf1
#
_entry.id   67c69553e88de9ff13115122947e8bf1
#
_cell.length_a   1.000
_cell.length_b   1.000
_cell.length_c   1.000
_cell.angle_alpha   90.00
_cell.angle_beta   90.00
_cell.angle_gamma   90.00
#
_symmetry.space_group_name_H-M   'P 1'
#
loop_
_entity.id
_entity.type
_entity.pdbx_description
1 polymer ?
#
loop_
_entity_poly.entity_id
_entity_poly.type
_entity_poly.pdbx_seq_one_letter_code
_entity_poly.pdbx_strand_id
1 'polypeptide(L)'
;MAEVTLLGIAQDGGRPQPLCQKPCCANVGLDERAFPTSMGIKFEDSSTHLFDATRNLGDQLNIWQENLPSHVWLTHAHFGHVDGLGLFGRETIGAKGIILHVSKQMQELIQATPQWAIMLEQGVFTLEVFATGEEISFESETIIPLLVPHRDELSDMHAFIIRGKEKSLLYLPDHDTWEETLSLYGCKLIREWFEKFNINAAFIDGTFWSQHELSGRSQEEVPHPPVSQTIAHLGSRLPSDAEVFFIHLNHTNPLYDKSSSAFKTVESMGWKIGVQGMKLNL
;
A
#
# COMPACT_ATOMS: atom_id res chain seq x y z
N MET A 1 4.28 19.90 8.88
CA MET A 1 3.43 18.70 8.91
C MET A 1 3.79 17.81 7.74
N ALA A 2 3.91 16.51 7.97
CA ALA A 2 4.12 15.57 6.89
C ALA A 2 2.88 15.51 5.98
N GLU A 3 3.09 15.59 4.65
CA GLU A 3 2.02 15.48 3.65
C GLU A 3 2.08 14.12 2.97
N VAL A 4 1.01 13.35 3.08
CA VAL A 4 0.82 12.05 2.43
C VAL A 4 0.04 12.25 1.13
N THR A 5 0.48 11.60 0.04
CA THR A 5 -0.26 11.52 -1.23
C THR A 5 -0.45 10.04 -1.60
N LEU A 6 -1.69 9.62 -1.81
CA LEU A 6 -2.01 8.27 -2.28
C LEU A 6 -1.83 8.20 -3.80
N LEU A 7 -0.81 7.48 -4.28
CA LEU A 7 -0.36 7.51 -5.68
C LEU A 7 -1.02 6.44 -6.55
N GLY A 8 -1.64 5.46 -5.93
CA GLY A 8 -2.36 4.40 -6.60
C GLY A 8 -3.27 3.66 -5.62
N ILE A 9 -4.34 3.06 -6.12
CA ILE A 9 -5.36 2.38 -5.32
C ILE A 9 -5.76 1.01 -5.87
N ALA A 10 -5.17 0.60 -6.98
CA ALA A 10 -5.50 -0.67 -7.61
C ALA A 10 -4.57 -1.79 -7.11
N GLN A 11 -5.04 -3.03 -7.23
CA GLN A 11 -4.19 -4.21 -7.14
C GLN A 11 -3.16 -4.23 -8.27
N ASP A 12 -2.15 -5.05 -8.17
CA ASP A 12 -0.95 -5.23 -9.02
C ASP A 12 -1.11 -4.97 -10.52
N GLY A 13 -2.23 -5.39 -11.09
CA GLY A 13 -2.52 -5.24 -12.51
C GLY A 13 -2.98 -3.85 -12.93
N GLY A 14 -3.33 -2.99 -11.98
CA GLY A 14 -3.98 -1.71 -12.24
C GLY A 14 -5.40 -1.86 -12.79
N ARG A 15 -6.06 -0.72 -13.07
CA ARG A 15 -7.35 -0.69 -13.76
C ARG A 15 -7.27 0.34 -14.91
N PRO A 16 -7.50 -0.06 -16.18
CA PRO A 16 -7.87 -1.39 -16.63
C PRO A 16 -6.72 -2.41 -16.45
N GLN A 17 -7.08 -3.65 -16.08
CA GLN A 17 -6.12 -4.74 -16.02
C GLN A 17 -5.74 -5.20 -17.43
N PRO A 18 -4.48 -5.52 -17.70
CA PRO A 18 -4.03 -6.02 -19.01
C PRO A 18 -4.88 -7.17 -19.51
N LEU A 19 -5.28 -7.11 -20.79
CA LEU A 19 -6.11 -8.09 -21.51
C LEU A 19 -7.54 -8.26 -20.98
N CYS A 20 -7.97 -7.54 -19.96
CA CYS A 20 -9.34 -7.62 -19.47
C CYS A 20 -10.30 -6.89 -20.42
N GLN A 21 -11.22 -7.63 -21.04
CA GLN A 21 -12.27 -7.11 -21.91
C GLN A 21 -13.65 -7.07 -21.23
N LYS A 22 -13.70 -7.36 -19.93
CA LYS A 22 -14.95 -7.31 -19.15
C LYS A 22 -15.41 -5.85 -18.96
N PRO A 23 -16.70 -5.61 -18.66
CA PRO A 23 -17.24 -4.26 -18.44
C PRO A 23 -16.45 -3.42 -17.44
N CYS A 24 -15.85 -4.02 -16.44
CA CYS A 24 -15.03 -3.34 -15.43
C CYS A 24 -13.77 -2.66 -16.00
N CYS A 25 -13.30 -3.06 -17.20
CA CYS A 25 -12.09 -2.53 -17.82
C CYS A 25 -12.30 -1.98 -19.23
N ALA A 26 -13.27 -2.51 -19.98
CA ALA A 26 -13.43 -2.25 -21.43
C ALA A 26 -13.66 -0.78 -21.78
N ASN A 27 -14.28 0.00 -20.90
CA ASN A 27 -14.65 1.39 -21.12
C ASN A 27 -14.01 2.36 -20.10
N VAL A 28 -12.93 1.96 -19.45
CA VAL A 28 -12.24 2.83 -18.49
C VAL A 28 -11.54 3.97 -19.22
N GLY A 29 -12.00 5.20 -18.98
CA GLY A 29 -11.41 6.43 -19.51
C GLY A 29 -10.02 6.69 -18.91
N LEU A 30 -9.25 7.60 -19.52
CA LEU A 30 -7.91 7.95 -19.02
C LEU A 30 -7.97 8.46 -17.56
N ASP A 31 -8.96 9.27 -17.24
CA ASP A 31 -9.15 9.86 -15.90
C ASP A 31 -9.68 8.86 -14.86
N GLU A 32 -10.15 7.70 -15.32
CA GLU A 32 -10.69 6.63 -14.46
C GLU A 32 -9.66 5.52 -14.21
N ARG A 33 -8.47 5.63 -14.80
CA ARG A 33 -7.40 4.67 -14.58
C ARG A 33 -6.94 4.69 -13.13
N ALA A 34 -6.82 3.52 -12.54
CA ALA A 34 -6.22 3.35 -11.24
C ALA A 34 -4.89 2.61 -11.37
N PHE A 35 -3.84 3.20 -10.82
CA PHE A 35 -2.51 2.60 -10.76
C PHE A 35 -2.38 1.65 -9.57
N PRO A 36 -1.46 0.67 -9.63
CA PRO A 36 -1.18 -0.18 -8.48
C PRO A 36 -0.87 0.64 -7.23
N THR A 37 -1.19 0.08 -6.09
CA THR A 37 -1.12 0.77 -4.80
C THR A 37 0.30 1.24 -4.49
N SER A 38 0.43 2.52 -4.21
CA SER A 38 1.66 3.18 -3.77
C SER A 38 1.29 4.47 -3.04
N MET A 39 2.19 4.93 -2.19
CA MET A 39 2.00 6.12 -1.38
C MET A 39 3.30 6.93 -1.32
N GLY A 40 3.21 8.24 -1.51
CA GLY A 40 4.31 9.17 -1.32
C GLY A 40 4.09 10.03 -0.07
N ILE A 41 5.16 10.31 0.66
CA ILE A 41 5.12 11.21 1.82
C ILE A 41 6.26 12.20 1.74
N LYS A 42 5.96 13.46 1.98
CA LYS A 42 6.95 14.50 2.21
C LYS A 42 6.96 14.86 3.68
N PHE A 43 8.10 14.68 4.35
CA PHE A 43 8.31 15.04 5.74
C PHE A 43 8.63 16.52 5.93
N GLU A 44 8.63 17.00 7.17
CA GLU A 44 8.92 18.42 7.47
C GLU A 44 10.35 18.83 7.13
N ASP A 45 11.30 17.90 7.26
CA ASP A 45 12.70 18.11 6.87
C ASP A 45 12.91 18.14 5.34
N SER A 46 11.80 18.06 4.58
CA SER A 46 11.75 17.97 3.12
C SER A 46 12.24 16.65 2.53
N SER A 47 12.56 15.64 3.34
CA SER A 47 12.79 14.29 2.83
C SER A 47 11.51 13.71 2.21
N THR A 48 11.69 12.91 1.17
CA THR A 48 10.60 12.33 0.39
C THR A 48 10.68 10.81 0.47
N HIS A 49 9.57 10.19 0.86
CA HIS A 49 9.46 8.77 1.14
C HIS A 49 8.41 8.15 0.23
N LEU A 50 8.80 7.20 -0.61
CA LEU A 50 7.91 6.43 -1.47
C LEU A 50 7.70 5.04 -0.87
N PHE A 51 6.45 4.63 -0.72
CA PHE A 51 6.07 3.27 -0.31
C PHE A 51 5.59 2.50 -1.53
N ASP A 52 6.30 1.42 -1.82
CA ASP A 52 6.18 0.57 -3.01
C ASP A 52 6.49 1.29 -4.34
N ALA A 53 7.30 0.65 -5.16
CA ALA A 53 7.69 1.12 -6.48
C ALA A 53 7.01 0.28 -7.56
N THR A 54 5.86 0.73 -8.03
CA THR A 54 5.01 -0.03 -8.95
C THR A 54 5.42 0.16 -10.40
N ARG A 55 4.89 -0.67 -11.30
CA ARG A 55 5.10 -0.53 -12.76
C ARG A 55 4.64 0.80 -13.34
N ASN A 56 3.77 1.53 -12.65
CA ASN A 56 3.29 2.85 -13.05
C ASN A 56 4.03 3.99 -12.34
N LEU A 57 5.23 3.74 -11.81
CA LEU A 57 6.01 4.71 -11.05
C LEU A 57 6.12 6.08 -11.77
N GLY A 58 6.32 6.09 -13.08
CA GLY A 58 6.43 7.34 -13.85
C GLY A 58 5.17 8.21 -13.75
N ASP A 59 3.99 7.59 -13.91
CA ASP A 59 2.71 8.29 -13.78
C ASP A 59 2.46 8.71 -12.32
N GLN A 60 2.85 7.87 -11.37
CA GLN A 60 2.71 8.12 -9.93
C GLN A 60 3.57 9.28 -9.45
N LEU A 61 4.81 9.39 -9.93
CA LEU A 61 5.66 10.54 -9.65
C LEU A 61 5.09 11.84 -10.24
N ASN A 62 4.44 11.77 -11.40
CA ASN A 62 3.72 12.91 -11.98
C ASN A 62 2.50 13.34 -11.14
N ILE A 63 1.81 12.41 -10.47
CA ILE A 63 0.74 12.73 -9.52
C ILE A 63 1.32 13.37 -8.25
N TRP A 64 2.43 12.83 -7.76
CA TRP A 64 3.04 13.31 -6.52
C TRP A 64 3.59 14.72 -6.64
N GLN A 65 4.21 15.02 -7.78
CA GLN A 65 4.79 16.35 -8.10
C GLN A 65 5.89 16.79 -7.12
N GLU A 66 6.52 15.83 -6.44
CA GLU A 66 7.69 16.07 -5.60
C GLU A 66 8.98 15.73 -6.35
N ASN A 67 10.11 16.03 -5.72
CA ASN A 67 11.41 15.62 -6.22
C ASN A 67 11.57 14.09 -6.20
N LEU A 68 12.66 13.60 -6.77
CA LEU A 68 13.05 12.19 -6.68
C LEU A 68 12.99 11.74 -5.21
N PRO A 69 12.35 10.59 -4.89
CA PRO A 69 12.31 10.10 -3.53
C PRO A 69 13.72 9.87 -2.98
N SER A 70 13.98 10.42 -1.79
CA SER A 70 15.22 10.16 -1.05
C SER A 70 15.21 8.79 -0.38
N HIS A 71 14.01 8.29 -0.04
CA HIS A 71 13.77 7.01 0.60
C HIS A 71 12.70 6.23 -0.15
N VAL A 72 12.92 4.94 -0.36
CA VAL A 72 11.92 3.98 -0.87
C VAL A 72 11.75 2.88 0.16
N TRP A 73 10.50 2.54 0.47
CA TRP A 73 10.11 1.51 1.44
C TRP A 73 9.35 0.42 0.72
N LEU A 74 9.78 -0.83 0.86
CA LEU A 74 9.08 -1.95 0.24
C LEU A 74 8.29 -2.73 1.28
N THR A 75 7.02 -2.96 0.99
CA THR A 75 6.15 -3.79 1.82
C THR A 75 6.51 -5.26 1.68
N HIS A 76 6.62 -5.76 0.45
CA HIS A 76 6.94 -7.14 0.10
C HIS A 76 7.34 -7.26 -1.38
N ALA A 77 7.61 -8.50 -1.83
CA ALA A 77 8.22 -8.77 -3.14
C ALA A 77 7.26 -9.08 -4.28
N HIS A 78 5.94 -8.97 -4.11
CA HIS A 78 5.03 -9.15 -5.23
C HIS A 78 5.25 -8.08 -6.31
N PHE A 79 5.11 -8.47 -7.57
CA PHE A 79 5.46 -7.61 -8.71
C PHE A 79 4.74 -6.26 -8.70
N GLY A 80 3.51 -6.19 -8.22
CA GLY A 80 2.77 -4.93 -8.10
C GLY A 80 3.47 -3.88 -7.26
N HIS A 81 4.34 -4.29 -6.33
CA HIS A 81 5.00 -3.42 -5.35
C HIS A 81 6.47 -3.13 -5.67
N VAL A 82 7.10 -3.89 -6.59
CA VAL A 82 8.54 -3.80 -6.85
C VAL A 82 8.92 -3.60 -8.32
N ASP A 83 8.02 -3.84 -9.28
CA ASP A 83 8.29 -3.77 -10.72
C ASP A 83 8.87 -2.42 -11.19
N GLY A 84 8.56 -1.35 -10.48
CA GLY A 84 9.02 0.01 -10.79
C GLY A 84 10.45 0.30 -10.34
N LEU A 85 11.09 -0.55 -9.54
CA LEU A 85 12.45 -0.32 -9.07
C LEU A 85 13.44 -0.07 -10.22
N GLY A 86 13.28 -0.80 -11.34
CA GLY A 86 14.10 -0.62 -12.52
C GLY A 86 14.06 0.77 -13.14
N LEU A 87 12.99 1.53 -12.93
CA LEU A 87 12.84 2.89 -13.46
C LEU A 87 13.77 3.91 -12.80
N PHE A 88 14.31 3.62 -11.62
CA PHE A 88 15.34 4.45 -10.99
C PHE A 88 16.71 4.29 -11.64
N GLY A 89 16.91 3.23 -12.46
CA GLY A 89 18.15 2.91 -13.13
C GLY A 89 18.58 3.94 -14.19
N ARG A 90 19.81 3.76 -14.69
CA ARG A 90 20.45 4.67 -15.66
C ARG A 90 19.74 4.77 -17.01
N GLU A 91 18.96 3.76 -17.35
CA GLU A 91 18.23 3.69 -18.62
C GLU A 91 16.99 4.61 -18.64
N THR A 92 16.58 5.09 -17.47
CA THR A 92 15.39 5.95 -17.28
C THR A 92 15.74 7.18 -16.46
N ILE A 93 15.55 7.14 -15.13
CA ILE A 93 15.74 8.30 -14.23
C ILE A 93 17.23 8.57 -13.98
N GLY A 94 18.06 7.54 -13.92
CA GLY A 94 19.48 7.66 -13.58
C GLY A 94 19.74 8.14 -12.15
N ALA A 95 18.89 7.71 -11.23
CA ALA A 95 18.95 8.09 -9.83
C ALA A 95 20.25 7.64 -9.15
N LYS A 96 20.60 8.33 -8.06
CA LYS A 96 21.75 8.02 -7.21
C LYS A 96 21.41 8.28 -5.75
N GLY A 97 21.90 7.39 -4.88
CA GLY A 97 21.88 7.58 -3.45
C GLY A 97 20.51 7.47 -2.79
N ILE A 98 19.54 6.83 -3.44
CA ILE A 98 18.24 6.52 -2.81
C ILE A 98 18.47 5.49 -1.72
N ILE A 99 17.92 5.73 -0.53
CA ILE A 99 17.92 4.75 0.56
C ILE A 99 16.73 3.82 0.35
N LEU A 100 17.01 2.53 0.18
CA LEU A 100 15.99 1.50 -0.02
C LEU A 100 15.82 0.71 1.28
N HIS A 101 14.74 0.97 1.99
CA HIS A 101 14.38 0.32 3.24
C HIS A 101 13.65 -1.00 2.97
N VAL A 102 14.15 -2.07 3.53
CA VAL A 102 13.69 -3.44 3.25
C VAL A 102 13.77 -4.32 4.48
N SER A 103 12.96 -5.38 4.51
CA SER A 103 13.15 -6.46 5.47
C SER A 103 14.41 -7.28 5.16
N LYS A 104 14.81 -8.16 6.09
CA LYS A 104 15.94 -9.06 5.87
C LYS A 104 15.74 -10.00 4.68
N GLN A 105 14.54 -10.56 4.54
CA GLN A 105 14.22 -11.47 3.42
C GLN A 105 14.23 -10.71 2.09
N MET A 106 13.66 -9.50 2.06
CA MET A 106 13.68 -8.63 0.89
C MET A 106 15.11 -8.22 0.51
N GLN A 107 15.99 -7.94 1.48
CA GLN A 107 17.41 -7.67 1.21
C GLN A 107 18.06 -8.85 0.47
N GLU A 108 17.85 -10.08 0.96
CA GLU A 108 18.41 -11.29 0.36
C GLU A 108 17.92 -11.48 -1.07
N LEU A 109 16.63 -11.25 -1.32
CA LEU A 109 16.04 -11.33 -2.66
C LEU A 109 16.65 -10.28 -3.61
N ILE A 110 16.75 -9.02 -3.17
CA ILE A 110 17.32 -7.93 -3.98
C ILE A 110 18.77 -8.23 -4.36
N GLN A 111 19.58 -8.69 -3.41
CA GLN A 111 20.97 -9.04 -3.65
C GLN A 111 21.16 -10.26 -4.56
N ALA A 112 20.20 -11.20 -4.52
CA ALA A 112 20.20 -12.39 -5.36
C ALA A 112 19.63 -12.15 -6.77
N THR A 113 18.92 -11.05 -6.99
CA THR A 113 18.29 -10.70 -8.27
C THR A 113 19.24 -9.85 -9.10
N PRO A 114 19.83 -10.36 -10.21
CA PRO A 114 20.89 -9.66 -10.94
C PRO A 114 20.56 -8.23 -11.36
N GLN A 115 19.32 -7.98 -11.78
CA GLN A 115 18.85 -6.66 -12.21
C GLN A 115 18.86 -5.64 -11.06
N TRP A 116 18.53 -6.06 -9.85
CA TRP A 116 18.55 -5.18 -8.68
C TRP A 116 19.95 -5.08 -8.06
N ALA A 117 20.70 -6.20 -8.04
CA ALA A 117 22.09 -6.20 -7.56
C ALA A 117 22.97 -5.21 -8.31
N ILE A 118 22.87 -5.14 -9.65
CA ILE A 118 23.63 -4.17 -10.45
C ILE A 118 23.28 -2.71 -10.11
N MET A 119 22.03 -2.44 -9.69
CA MET A 119 21.63 -1.10 -9.28
C MET A 119 22.27 -0.69 -7.94
N LEU A 120 22.50 -1.65 -7.03
CA LEU A 120 23.28 -1.42 -5.81
C LEU A 120 24.74 -1.09 -6.15
N GLU A 121 25.38 -1.87 -7.01
CA GLU A 121 26.76 -1.64 -7.48
C GLU A 121 26.90 -0.27 -8.18
N GLN A 122 25.88 0.14 -8.92
CA GLN A 122 25.83 1.43 -9.57
C GLN A 122 25.54 2.60 -8.62
N GLY A 123 25.24 2.35 -7.35
CA GLY A 123 24.92 3.36 -6.36
C GLY A 123 23.58 4.05 -6.62
N VAL A 124 22.65 3.39 -7.29
CA VAL A 124 21.25 3.85 -7.40
C VAL A 124 20.60 3.75 -6.03
N PHE A 125 20.72 2.58 -5.40
CA PHE A 125 20.21 2.32 -4.06
C PHE A 125 21.32 2.00 -3.08
N THR A 126 21.10 2.41 -1.82
CA THR A 126 21.78 1.90 -0.63
C THR A 126 20.73 1.18 0.21
N LEU A 127 20.99 -0.10 0.57
CA LEU A 127 20.04 -0.87 1.37
C LEU A 127 20.15 -0.49 2.84
N GLU A 128 19.01 -0.21 3.46
CA GLU A 128 18.84 -0.17 4.91
C GLU A 128 17.83 -1.22 5.34
N VAL A 129 18.27 -2.12 6.21
CA VAL A 129 17.45 -3.25 6.69
C VAL A 129 16.81 -2.88 7.99
N PHE A 130 15.48 -2.86 8.02
CA PHE A 130 14.72 -2.64 9.23
C PHE A 130 14.38 -3.95 9.95
N ALA A 131 14.15 -3.85 11.26
CA ALA A 131 13.56 -4.92 12.06
C ALA A 131 12.06 -4.64 12.30
N THR A 132 11.26 -5.70 12.39
CA THR A 132 9.84 -5.61 12.77
C THR A 132 9.67 -4.90 14.10
N GLY A 133 8.82 -3.88 14.14
CA GLY A 133 8.55 -3.08 15.34
C GLY A 133 9.62 -2.05 15.67
N GLU A 134 10.66 -1.92 14.87
CA GLU A 134 11.68 -0.88 15.04
C GLU A 134 11.10 0.51 14.78
N GLU A 135 11.37 1.47 15.67
CA GLU A 135 11.01 2.87 15.47
C GLU A 135 12.14 3.60 14.75
N ILE A 136 11.97 3.80 13.44
CA ILE A 136 12.94 4.51 12.59
C ILE A 136 12.56 5.98 12.60
N SER A 137 13.36 6.78 13.31
CA SER A 137 13.07 8.20 13.55
C SER A 137 13.72 9.11 12.52
N PHE A 138 12.95 10.08 12.07
CA PHE A 138 13.36 11.25 11.33
C PHE A 138 13.23 12.49 12.23
N GLU A 139 13.43 13.68 11.73
CA GLU A 139 13.45 14.89 12.58
C GLU A 139 12.17 15.06 13.43
N SER A 140 11.02 14.86 12.82
CA SER A 140 9.70 15.05 13.46
C SER A 140 8.75 13.87 13.30
N GLU A 141 9.10 12.93 12.47
CA GLU A 141 8.30 11.79 12.08
C GLU A 141 8.99 10.47 12.45
N THR A 142 8.20 9.41 12.55
CA THR A 142 8.71 8.05 12.81
C THR A 142 7.99 7.06 11.92
N ILE A 143 8.72 6.10 11.36
CA ILE A 143 8.18 4.98 10.59
C ILE A 143 8.42 3.68 11.36
N ILE A 144 7.37 2.85 11.49
CA ILE A 144 7.42 1.58 12.21
C ILE A 144 6.93 0.47 11.29
N PRO A 145 7.79 -0.46 10.86
CA PRO A 145 7.39 -1.63 10.10
C PRO A 145 6.70 -2.66 11.02
N LEU A 146 5.55 -3.15 10.60
CA LEU A 146 4.79 -4.18 11.29
C LEU A 146 4.68 -5.42 10.40
N LEU A 147 5.16 -6.57 10.89
CA LEU A 147 4.97 -7.84 10.18
C LEU A 147 3.48 -8.17 10.08
N VAL A 148 3.03 -8.55 8.90
CA VAL A 148 1.68 -9.05 8.66
C VAL A 148 1.71 -10.33 7.83
N PRO A 149 0.86 -11.33 8.14
CA PRO A 149 0.75 -12.53 7.34
C PRO A 149 0.27 -12.20 5.93
N HIS A 150 1.05 -12.54 4.94
CA HIS A 150 0.70 -12.48 3.53
C HIS A 150 1.68 -13.34 2.73
N ARG A 151 1.18 -14.25 1.91
CA ARG A 151 1.92 -15.19 1.03
C ARG A 151 3.42 -14.88 0.95
N ASP A 152 4.23 -15.66 1.66
CA ASP A 152 5.66 -15.41 1.88
C ASP A 152 6.59 -16.17 0.89
N GLU A 153 6.09 -16.44 -0.34
CA GLU A 153 6.84 -17.19 -1.36
C GLU A 153 8.17 -16.52 -1.76
N LEU A 154 8.24 -15.21 -1.69
CA LEU A 154 9.42 -14.42 -2.10
C LEU A 154 10.02 -13.61 -0.97
N SER A 155 9.21 -13.07 -0.09
CA SER A 155 9.63 -12.32 1.09
C SER A 155 8.49 -12.25 2.11
N ASP A 156 8.86 -11.91 3.35
CA ASP A 156 7.89 -11.46 4.35
C ASP A 156 7.20 -10.15 3.92
N MET A 157 6.01 -9.91 4.50
CA MET A 157 5.22 -8.70 4.27
C MET A 157 5.23 -7.80 5.49
N HIS A 158 5.44 -6.49 5.29
CA HIS A 158 5.34 -5.48 6.33
C HIS A 158 4.36 -4.38 5.95
N ALA A 159 3.41 -4.10 6.84
CA ALA A 159 2.69 -2.84 6.89
C ALA A 159 3.59 -1.78 7.54
N PHE A 160 3.26 -0.50 7.33
CA PHE A 160 4.00 0.60 7.94
C PHE A 160 3.08 1.52 8.72
N ILE A 161 3.48 1.89 9.95
CA ILE A 161 2.88 3.01 10.65
C ILE A 161 3.78 4.22 10.46
N ILE A 162 3.20 5.31 10.02
CA ILE A 162 3.86 6.60 9.90
C ILE A 162 3.28 7.52 10.97
N ARG A 163 4.10 7.93 11.93
CA ARG A 163 3.72 8.89 12.97
C ARG A 163 4.21 10.28 12.61
N GLY A 164 3.28 11.19 12.40
CA GLY A 164 3.54 12.61 12.31
C GLY A 164 3.33 13.31 13.65
N LYS A 165 3.31 14.65 13.65
CA LYS A 165 3.13 15.46 14.87
C LYS A 165 1.73 15.33 15.47
N GLU A 166 0.71 15.24 14.64
CA GLU A 166 -0.68 15.28 15.09
C GLU A 166 -1.39 13.93 14.93
N LYS A 167 -1.02 13.17 13.90
CA LYS A 167 -1.70 11.93 13.52
C LYS A 167 -0.72 10.85 13.13
N SER A 168 -1.16 9.62 13.26
CA SER A 168 -0.49 8.43 12.72
C SER A 168 -1.33 7.79 11.62
N LEU A 169 -0.67 7.34 10.57
CA LEU A 169 -1.24 6.62 9.44
C LEU A 169 -0.72 5.18 9.41
N LEU A 170 -1.62 4.23 9.24
CA LEU A 170 -1.28 2.86 8.87
C LEU A 170 -1.37 2.70 7.35
N TYR A 171 -0.33 2.14 6.72
CA TYR A 171 -0.32 1.68 5.34
C TYR A 171 -0.24 0.15 5.31
N LEU A 172 -1.35 -0.51 4.98
CA LEU A 172 -1.53 -1.97 4.95
C LEU A 172 -2.19 -2.35 3.62
N PRO A 173 -1.46 -2.37 2.49
CA PRO A 173 -2.05 -2.66 1.18
C PRO A 173 -2.50 -4.10 1.04
N ASP A 174 -1.80 -5.05 1.66
CA ASP A 174 -2.04 -6.49 1.54
C ASP A 174 -2.00 -7.18 2.89
N HIS A 175 -2.84 -8.18 3.10
CA HIS A 175 -2.70 -9.20 4.13
C HIS A 175 -3.67 -10.37 3.88
N ASP A 176 -3.38 -11.55 4.44
CA ASP A 176 -4.19 -12.75 4.19
C ASP A 176 -5.53 -12.70 4.90
N THR A 177 -5.52 -12.53 6.22
CA THR A 177 -6.74 -12.47 7.04
C THR A 177 -6.60 -11.53 8.23
N TRP A 178 -7.73 -10.96 8.68
CA TRP A 178 -7.74 -10.22 9.94
C TRP A 178 -7.46 -11.10 11.15
N GLU A 179 -7.90 -12.36 11.14
CA GLU A 179 -7.70 -13.29 12.25
C GLU A 179 -6.21 -13.52 12.51
N GLU A 180 -5.43 -13.81 11.46
CA GLU A 180 -3.98 -14.03 11.57
C GLU A 180 -3.25 -12.75 11.96
N THR A 181 -3.57 -11.63 11.30
CA THR A 181 -2.97 -10.33 11.60
C THR A 181 -3.22 -9.91 13.06
N LEU A 182 -4.45 -10.00 13.53
CA LEU A 182 -4.80 -9.63 14.90
C LEU A 182 -4.19 -10.57 15.94
N SER A 183 -4.16 -11.89 15.66
CA SER A 183 -3.56 -12.90 16.52
C SER A 183 -2.09 -12.65 16.75
N LEU A 184 -1.35 -12.24 15.72
CA LEU A 184 0.08 -11.93 15.80
C LEU A 184 0.37 -10.83 16.84
N TYR A 185 -0.56 -9.89 17.02
CA TYR A 185 -0.44 -8.77 17.95
C TYR A 185 -1.23 -8.97 19.26
N GLY A 186 -1.83 -10.14 19.49
CA GLY A 186 -2.62 -10.46 20.66
C GLY A 186 -3.92 -9.65 20.75
N CYS A 187 -4.45 -9.19 19.63
CA CYS A 187 -5.71 -8.47 19.51
C CYS A 187 -6.83 -9.41 19.02
N LYS A 188 -8.08 -9.05 19.30
CA LYS A 188 -9.26 -9.77 18.80
C LYS A 188 -10.10 -8.92 17.85
N LEU A 189 -9.98 -7.61 17.93
CA LEU A 189 -10.75 -6.65 17.14
C LEU A 189 -9.81 -5.72 16.39
N ILE A 190 -10.20 -5.30 15.20
CA ILE A 190 -9.46 -4.32 14.39
C ILE A 190 -9.29 -3.00 15.15
N ARG A 191 -10.34 -2.56 15.89
CA ARG A 191 -10.27 -1.37 16.75
C ARG A 191 -9.23 -1.49 17.85
N GLU A 192 -9.16 -2.64 18.53
CA GLU A 192 -8.12 -2.90 19.54
C GLU A 192 -6.71 -2.78 18.97
N TRP A 193 -6.52 -3.29 17.73
CA TRP A 193 -5.24 -3.20 17.04
C TRP A 193 -4.90 -1.75 16.67
N PHE A 194 -5.88 -0.99 16.16
CA PHE A 194 -5.71 0.43 15.88
C PHE A 194 -5.41 1.24 17.14
N GLU A 195 -6.13 1.01 18.22
CA GLU A 195 -5.90 1.64 19.53
C GLU A 195 -4.51 1.31 20.08
N LYS A 196 -4.10 0.05 20.02
CA LYS A 196 -2.78 -0.41 20.48
C LYS A 196 -1.63 0.37 19.82
N PHE A 197 -1.76 0.72 18.57
CA PHE A 197 -0.76 1.44 17.80
C PHE A 197 -1.06 2.94 17.63
N ASN A 198 -2.10 3.45 18.25
CA ASN A 198 -2.55 4.84 18.14
C ASN A 198 -2.81 5.28 16.69
N ILE A 199 -3.49 4.46 15.90
CA ILE A 199 -3.79 4.74 14.49
C ILE A 199 -4.95 5.74 14.40
N ASN A 200 -4.73 6.87 13.71
CA ASN A 200 -5.75 7.90 13.45
C ASN A 200 -6.33 7.83 12.04
N ALA A 201 -5.52 7.35 11.08
CA ALA A 201 -5.94 7.09 9.71
C ALA A 201 -5.34 5.77 9.24
N ALA A 202 -6.00 5.07 8.31
CA ALA A 202 -5.52 3.81 7.79
C ALA A 202 -5.87 3.65 6.30
N PHE A 203 -4.87 3.35 5.49
CA PHE A 203 -5.02 2.80 4.16
C PHE A 203 -4.90 1.29 4.28
N ILE A 204 -5.99 0.56 4.05
CA ILE A 204 -6.05 -0.89 4.28
C ILE A 204 -6.50 -1.65 3.04
N ASP A 205 -6.15 -2.92 3.02
CA ASP A 205 -6.53 -3.87 1.99
C ASP A 205 -8.04 -3.84 1.69
N GLY A 206 -8.37 -3.61 0.45
CA GLY A 206 -9.71 -3.59 -0.09
C GLY A 206 -9.83 -4.40 -1.39
N THR A 207 -8.92 -5.37 -1.60
CA THR A 207 -8.76 -6.07 -2.87
C THR A 207 -10.07 -6.58 -3.43
N PHE A 208 -10.86 -7.30 -2.66
CA PHE A 208 -12.15 -7.81 -3.08
C PHE A 208 -13.29 -7.27 -2.23
N TRP A 209 -14.44 -7.05 -2.87
CA TRP A 209 -15.67 -6.74 -2.14
C TRP A 209 -16.19 -7.96 -1.35
N SER A 210 -16.19 -9.14 -1.98
CA SER A 210 -16.73 -10.37 -1.40
C SER A 210 -15.92 -11.59 -1.81
N GLN A 211 -16.12 -12.72 -1.13
CA GLN A 211 -15.46 -14.00 -1.42
C GLN A 211 -15.82 -14.61 -2.79
N HIS A 212 -16.79 -14.07 -3.50
CA HIS A 212 -17.27 -14.60 -4.79
C HIS A 212 -17.00 -13.67 -5.97
N GLU A 213 -16.10 -12.71 -5.80
CA GLU A 213 -15.81 -11.72 -6.85
C GLU A 213 -15.01 -12.32 -8.01
N LEU A 214 -14.11 -13.25 -7.75
CA LEU A 214 -13.33 -13.92 -8.77
C LEU A 214 -14.12 -15.03 -9.46
N SER A 215 -14.45 -14.82 -10.74
CA SER A 215 -14.99 -15.88 -11.58
C SER A 215 -13.83 -16.70 -12.18
N GLY A 216 -13.73 -18.00 -11.85
CA GLY A 216 -12.80 -18.93 -12.49
C GLY A 216 -11.47 -19.16 -11.77
N ARG A 217 -11.26 -18.58 -10.58
CA ARG A 217 -10.18 -18.91 -9.63
C ARG A 217 -10.78 -19.07 -8.24
N SER A 218 -10.20 -19.97 -7.44
CA SER A 218 -10.48 -19.96 -6.01
C SER A 218 -9.86 -18.69 -5.41
N GLN A 219 -10.63 -17.97 -4.61
CA GLN A 219 -10.13 -16.80 -3.89
C GLN A 219 -9.18 -17.21 -2.76
N GLU A 220 -9.20 -18.48 -2.36
CA GLU A 220 -8.24 -19.07 -1.44
C GLU A 220 -6.79 -19.10 -1.99
N GLU A 221 -6.63 -19.07 -3.32
CA GLU A 221 -5.31 -18.97 -3.98
C GLU A 221 -4.75 -17.53 -3.94
N VAL A 222 -5.60 -16.55 -3.65
CA VAL A 222 -5.25 -15.12 -3.56
C VAL A 222 -5.92 -14.56 -2.31
N PRO A 223 -5.42 -14.91 -1.13
CA PRO A 223 -6.05 -14.53 0.12
C PRO A 223 -5.97 -13.02 0.34
N HIS A 224 -7.12 -12.42 0.58
CA HIS A 224 -7.31 -11.04 1.02
C HIS A 224 -8.63 -10.98 1.77
N PRO A 225 -8.73 -10.26 2.89
CA PRO A 225 -10.00 -10.14 3.61
C PRO A 225 -10.97 -9.30 2.78
N PRO A 226 -12.16 -9.84 2.44
CA PRO A 226 -13.14 -9.05 1.70
C PRO A 226 -13.56 -7.79 2.46
N VAL A 227 -13.74 -6.69 1.74
CA VAL A 227 -14.22 -5.43 2.34
C VAL A 227 -15.52 -5.62 3.10
N SER A 228 -16.44 -6.42 2.57
CA SER A 228 -17.72 -6.75 3.24
C SER A 228 -17.51 -7.43 4.61
N GLN A 229 -16.49 -8.27 4.76
CA GLN A 229 -16.13 -8.89 6.03
C GLN A 229 -15.44 -7.86 6.95
N THR A 230 -14.52 -7.06 6.43
CA THR A 230 -13.82 -6.03 7.20
C THR A 230 -14.81 -5.03 7.81
N ILE A 231 -15.77 -4.52 7.02
CA ILE A 231 -16.79 -3.59 7.54
C ILE A 231 -17.78 -4.27 8.49
N ALA A 232 -18.05 -5.58 8.35
CA ALA A 232 -18.86 -6.32 9.31
C ALA A 232 -18.13 -6.44 10.67
N HIS A 233 -16.82 -6.65 10.68
CA HIS A 233 -16.00 -6.66 11.91
C HIS A 233 -15.89 -5.26 12.54
N LEU A 234 -15.75 -4.22 11.72
CA LEU A 234 -15.70 -2.84 12.19
C LEU A 234 -17.07 -2.30 12.65
N GLY A 235 -18.19 -2.75 12.06
CA GLY A 235 -19.49 -2.12 12.25
C GLY A 235 -19.54 -0.69 11.71
N SER A 236 -20.53 0.10 12.09
CA SER A 236 -20.59 1.53 11.74
C SER A 236 -19.49 2.32 12.45
N ARG A 237 -18.94 3.29 11.74
CA ARG A 237 -17.86 4.15 12.26
C ARG A 237 -18.35 5.01 13.42
N LEU A 238 -17.61 5.00 14.52
CA LEU A 238 -17.79 5.89 15.67
C LEU A 238 -16.95 7.16 15.50
N PRO A 239 -17.30 8.27 16.15
CA PRO A 239 -16.50 9.50 16.09
C PRO A 239 -15.04 9.36 16.56
N SER A 240 -14.77 8.40 17.44
CA SER A 240 -13.43 8.09 17.95
C SER A 240 -12.62 7.17 17.05
N ASP A 241 -13.24 6.53 16.07
CA ASP A 241 -12.55 5.59 15.21
C ASP A 241 -11.58 6.28 14.24
N ALA A 242 -10.51 5.59 13.89
CA ALA A 242 -9.62 5.97 12.83
C ALA A 242 -10.39 6.23 11.51
N GLU A 243 -9.86 7.09 10.65
CA GLU A 243 -10.36 7.23 9.28
C GLU A 243 -9.81 6.10 8.42
N VAL A 244 -10.66 5.17 8.03
CA VAL A 244 -10.28 4.02 7.19
C VAL A 244 -10.60 4.29 5.74
N PHE A 245 -9.61 4.04 4.87
CA PHE A 245 -9.72 4.12 3.42
C PHE A 245 -9.31 2.78 2.81
N PHE A 246 -10.23 2.14 2.08
CA PHE A 246 -9.93 0.91 1.34
C PHE A 246 -9.13 1.23 0.08
N ILE A 247 -8.01 0.55 -0.10
CA ILE A 247 -7.08 0.67 -1.23
C ILE A 247 -6.82 -0.70 -1.83
N HIS A 248 -5.89 -0.82 -2.78
CA HIS A 248 -5.49 -2.08 -3.41
C HIS A 248 -6.63 -2.84 -4.11
N LEU A 249 -7.59 -2.10 -4.69
CA LEU A 249 -8.80 -2.65 -5.26
C LEU A 249 -8.51 -3.48 -6.52
N ASN A 250 -8.97 -4.73 -6.57
CA ASN A 250 -8.94 -5.51 -7.81
C ASN A 250 -9.79 -4.82 -8.89
N HIS A 251 -9.41 -4.97 -10.15
CA HIS A 251 -10.10 -4.33 -11.28
C HIS A 251 -11.59 -4.65 -11.40
N THR A 252 -12.03 -5.77 -10.80
CA THR A 252 -13.45 -6.19 -10.76
C THR A 252 -14.22 -5.61 -9.58
N ASN A 253 -13.52 -4.99 -8.61
CA ASN A 253 -14.14 -4.56 -7.37
C ASN A 253 -15.23 -3.50 -7.62
N PRO A 254 -16.47 -3.73 -7.16
CA PRO A 254 -17.57 -2.78 -7.36
C PRO A 254 -17.38 -1.44 -6.65
N LEU A 255 -16.39 -1.28 -5.79
CA LEU A 255 -16.06 -0.02 -5.14
C LEU A 255 -15.52 1.07 -6.09
N TYR A 256 -15.15 0.72 -7.32
CA TYR A 256 -14.87 1.71 -8.36
C TYR A 256 -16.13 2.42 -8.89
N ASP A 257 -17.32 1.82 -8.70
CA ASP A 257 -18.59 2.39 -9.13
C ASP A 257 -19.33 3.00 -7.94
N LYS A 258 -19.36 4.33 -7.87
CA LYS A 258 -20.09 5.08 -6.83
C LYS A 258 -21.59 4.80 -6.80
N SER A 259 -22.16 4.29 -7.89
CA SER A 259 -23.58 3.92 -7.97
C SER A 259 -23.86 2.53 -7.40
N SER A 260 -22.86 1.69 -7.23
CA SER A 260 -22.97 0.32 -6.74
C SER A 260 -23.51 0.26 -5.31
N SER A 261 -24.19 -0.84 -4.99
CA SER A 261 -24.63 -1.10 -3.60
C SER A 261 -23.47 -1.27 -2.64
N ALA A 262 -22.35 -1.86 -3.11
CA ALA A 262 -21.13 -2.02 -2.32
C ALA A 262 -20.56 -0.68 -1.87
N PHE A 263 -20.37 0.26 -2.81
CA PHE A 263 -19.87 1.60 -2.51
C PHE A 263 -20.77 2.32 -1.50
N LYS A 264 -22.07 2.32 -1.75
CA LYS A 264 -23.06 2.95 -0.86
C LYS A 264 -23.09 2.33 0.53
N THR A 265 -22.85 1.01 0.64
CA THR A 265 -22.76 0.33 1.93
C THR A 265 -21.55 0.84 2.72
N VAL A 266 -20.38 0.90 2.11
CA VAL A 266 -19.15 1.41 2.76
C VAL A 266 -19.37 2.84 3.26
N GLU A 267 -19.89 3.74 2.41
CA GLU A 267 -20.16 5.13 2.78
C GLU A 267 -21.22 5.27 3.88
N SER A 268 -22.31 4.49 3.79
CA SER A 268 -23.38 4.54 4.80
C SER A 268 -22.93 4.09 6.19
N MET A 269 -21.91 3.24 6.27
CA MET A 269 -21.28 2.84 7.51
C MET A 269 -20.22 3.83 8.00
N GLY A 270 -19.94 4.89 7.25
CA GLY A 270 -18.99 5.95 7.58
C GLY A 270 -17.54 5.66 7.21
N TRP A 271 -17.28 4.57 6.46
CA TRP A 271 -15.97 4.21 5.93
C TRP A 271 -15.74 4.81 4.56
N LYS A 272 -14.50 4.81 4.08
CA LYS A 272 -14.12 5.51 2.84
C LYS A 272 -13.41 4.58 1.88
N ILE A 273 -13.42 4.94 0.61
CA ILE A 273 -12.60 4.34 -0.44
C ILE A 273 -11.48 5.34 -0.75
N GLY A 274 -10.24 4.84 -0.86
CA GLY A 274 -9.10 5.66 -1.26
C GLY A 274 -9.31 6.25 -2.65
N VAL A 275 -8.82 7.45 -2.85
CA VAL A 275 -8.86 8.14 -4.14
C VAL A 275 -7.43 8.46 -4.56
N GLN A 276 -7.04 8.03 -5.76
CA GLN A 276 -5.73 8.32 -6.33
C GLN A 276 -5.50 9.83 -6.40
N GLY A 277 -4.37 10.30 -5.89
CA GLY A 277 -4.05 11.72 -5.77
C GLY A 277 -4.59 12.41 -4.51
N MET A 278 -5.36 11.71 -3.65
CA MET A 278 -5.80 12.30 -2.38
C MET A 278 -4.63 12.59 -1.46
N LYS A 279 -4.77 13.65 -0.66
CA LYS A 279 -3.76 14.09 0.29
C LYS A 279 -4.29 14.05 1.72
N LEU A 280 -3.41 13.71 2.66
CA LEU A 280 -3.62 13.75 4.11
C LEU A 280 -2.44 14.43 4.78
N ASN A 281 -2.67 15.12 5.90
CA ASN A 281 -1.62 15.66 6.76
C ASN A 281 -1.54 14.87 8.08
N LEU A 282 -0.31 14.62 8.54
CA LEU A 282 -0.01 13.86 9.75
C LEU A 282 0.56 14.74 10.86
#